data_9831446030459b3476d29c53e1e0f2e7
#
_entry.id   9831446030459b3476d29c53e1e0f2e7
#
_cell.length_a   1.000
_cell.length_b   1.000
_cell.length_c   1.000
_cell.angle_alpha   90.00
_cell.angle_beta   90.00
_cell.angle_gamma   90.00
#
_symmetry.space_group_name_H-M   'P 1'
#
loop_
_entity.id
_entity.type
_entity.pdbx_description
1 polymer ?
#
loop_
_entity_poly.entity_id
_entity_poly.type
_entity_poly.pdbx_seq_one_letter_code
_entity_poly.pdbx_strand_id
1 'polypeptide(L)'
;RYAVPFPLVLLSPFLAGLTFVTRNFAREEHAFVWSDFWASVKNNWKLFLLNGIVCYLAYVILSFSILYYYTRSASEGIFYIPLGLCLVLSVLFVFAQYYLPVMFVTFDLKFRQAYKNAFIFSLAGLFRNLLLTVLFGGLLFVIIMYVPIMGLTLLIALFLYLFLVFALISFLINFTVYPLIDRFLIQPYQKKLEEEKSGGEKPEIKEEFSGLFAPDSIEEEEEDEDKFVYVNGKLVHK
;
A
#
# COMPACT_ATOMS: atom_id res chain seq x y z
N ARG A 1 10.30 -16.26 -19.55
CA ARG A 1 9.97 -16.49 -18.13
C ARG A 1 9.54 -15.20 -17.40
N TYR A 2 10.02 -14.02 -17.79
CA TYR A 2 9.71 -12.73 -17.15
C TYR A 2 8.41 -12.05 -17.61
N ALA A 3 7.74 -12.58 -18.63
CA ALA A 3 6.49 -12.02 -19.15
C ALA A 3 5.23 -12.43 -18.36
N VAL A 4 5.35 -13.42 -17.47
CA VAL A 4 4.21 -14.01 -16.74
C VAL A 4 3.44 -13.02 -15.86
N PRO A 5 4.07 -12.09 -15.10
CA PRO A 5 3.31 -11.17 -14.25
C PRO A 5 2.71 -9.96 -15.00
N PHE A 6 2.99 -9.76 -16.29
CA PHE A 6 2.45 -8.62 -17.04
C PHE A 6 0.90 -8.56 -17.07
N PRO A 7 0.16 -9.67 -17.22
CA PRO A 7 -1.30 -9.64 -17.12
C PRO A 7 -1.82 -9.15 -15.77
N LEU A 8 -1.06 -9.31 -14.67
CA LEU A 8 -1.43 -8.84 -13.34
C LEU A 8 -1.47 -7.31 -13.27
N VAL A 9 -0.70 -6.60 -14.12
CA VAL A 9 -0.73 -5.14 -14.21
C VAL A 9 -2.14 -4.66 -14.63
N LEU A 10 -2.79 -5.36 -15.56
CA LEU A 10 -4.14 -5.03 -16.03
C LEU A 10 -5.21 -5.29 -14.95
N LEU A 11 -4.93 -6.16 -14.00
CA LEU A 11 -5.82 -6.44 -12.86
C LEU A 11 -5.62 -5.47 -11.70
N SER A 12 -4.54 -4.68 -11.71
CA SER A 12 -4.23 -3.77 -10.60
C SER A 12 -5.33 -2.73 -10.29
N PRO A 13 -6.13 -2.19 -11.25
CA PRO A 13 -7.23 -1.30 -10.92
C PRO A 13 -8.32 -1.92 -10.04
N PHE A 14 -8.55 -3.24 -10.15
CA PHE A 14 -9.54 -3.94 -9.33
C PHE A 14 -9.13 -4.00 -7.84
N LEU A 15 -7.84 -3.88 -7.55
CA LEU A 15 -7.37 -3.75 -6.17
C LEU A 15 -7.88 -2.46 -5.50
N ALA A 16 -8.19 -1.42 -6.25
CA ALA A 16 -8.79 -0.20 -5.71
C ALA A 16 -10.14 -0.49 -5.05
N GLY A 17 -11.02 -1.21 -5.77
CA GLY A 17 -12.32 -1.62 -5.25
C GLY A 17 -12.20 -2.53 -4.03
N LEU A 18 -11.33 -3.54 -4.12
CA LEU A 18 -11.10 -4.47 -3.02
C LEU A 18 -10.57 -3.75 -1.77
N THR A 19 -9.57 -2.88 -1.95
CA THR A 19 -8.97 -2.12 -0.84
C THR A 19 -9.99 -1.19 -0.19
N PHE A 20 -10.81 -0.50 -0.98
CA PHE A 20 -11.84 0.42 -0.46
C PHE A 20 -12.86 -0.31 0.40
N VAL A 21 -13.42 -1.41 -0.10
CA VAL A 21 -14.43 -2.19 0.61
C VAL A 21 -13.84 -2.81 1.88
N THR A 22 -12.66 -3.43 1.80
CA THR A 22 -12.01 -4.05 2.97
C THR A 22 -11.54 -3.03 4.00
N ARG A 23 -11.15 -1.82 3.57
CA ARG A 23 -10.86 -0.70 4.47
C ARG A 23 -12.10 -0.28 5.27
N ASN A 24 -13.25 -0.12 4.60
CA ASN A 24 -14.49 0.26 5.26
C ASN A 24 -14.91 -0.80 6.28
N PHE A 25 -14.79 -2.08 5.93
CA PHE A 25 -15.04 -3.15 6.91
C PHE A 25 -14.07 -3.13 8.10
N ALA A 26 -12.78 -2.85 7.85
CA ALA A 26 -11.79 -2.75 8.92
C ALA A 26 -12.04 -1.54 9.86
N ARG A 27 -12.79 -0.54 9.38
CA ARG A 27 -13.20 0.66 10.15
C ARG A 27 -14.61 0.55 10.74
N GLU A 28 -15.27 -0.61 10.58
CA GLU A 28 -16.67 -0.81 10.98
C GLU A 28 -17.65 0.19 10.31
N GLU A 29 -17.27 0.70 9.12
CA GLU A 29 -18.08 1.59 8.31
C GLU A 29 -19.00 0.79 7.38
N HIS A 30 -20.20 1.32 7.12
CA HIS A 30 -21.10 0.73 6.14
C HIS A 30 -20.49 0.76 4.73
N ALA A 31 -20.52 -0.38 4.04
CA ALA A 31 -20.08 -0.49 2.66
C ALA A 31 -21.14 -1.21 1.82
N PHE A 32 -21.54 -0.57 0.73
CA PHE A 32 -22.31 -1.23 -0.34
C PHE A 32 -21.34 -1.92 -1.29
N VAL A 33 -20.99 -3.18 -0.96
CA VAL A 33 -19.86 -3.92 -1.55
C VAL A 33 -19.74 -3.73 -3.07
N TRP A 34 -20.85 -3.91 -3.81
CA TRP A 34 -20.80 -3.85 -5.28
C TRP A 34 -20.68 -2.43 -5.83
N SER A 35 -21.47 -1.49 -5.32
CA SER A 35 -21.44 -0.09 -5.81
C SER A 35 -20.14 0.60 -5.44
N ASP A 36 -19.67 0.41 -4.20
CA ASP A 36 -18.46 1.04 -3.70
C ASP A 36 -17.21 0.46 -4.35
N PHE A 37 -17.21 -0.85 -4.60
CA PHE A 37 -16.15 -1.51 -5.36
C PHE A 37 -15.96 -0.84 -6.75
N TRP A 38 -17.04 -0.77 -7.53
CA TRP A 38 -16.95 -0.20 -8.88
C TRP A 38 -16.70 1.30 -8.90
N ALA A 39 -17.25 2.04 -7.95
CA ALA A 39 -16.99 3.47 -7.79
C ALA A 39 -15.50 3.71 -7.52
N SER A 40 -14.91 2.94 -6.59
CA SER A 40 -13.49 3.06 -6.26
C SER A 40 -12.58 2.65 -7.42
N VAL A 41 -12.93 1.57 -8.17
CA VAL A 41 -12.20 1.18 -9.38
C VAL A 41 -12.18 2.32 -10.40
N LYS A 42 -13.35 2.90 -10.71
CA LYS A 42 -13.48 4.00 -11.68
C LYS A 42 -12.71 5.25 -11.25
N ASN A 43 -12.72 5.58 -9.97
CA ASN A 43 -12.08 6.80 -9.47
C ASN A 43 -10.55 6.66 -9.37
N ASN A 44 -10.03 5.46 -9.11
CA ASN A 44 -8.62 5.26 -8.78
C ASN A 44 -7.83 4.44 -9.82
N TRP A 45 -8.44 4.04 -10.94
CA TRP A 45 -7.83 3.11 -11.90
C TRP A 45 -6.46 3.57 -12.42
N LYS A 46 -6.27 4.90 -12.65
CA LYS A 46 -5.00 5.46 -13.16
C LYS A 46 -3.87 5.27 -12.16
N LEU A 47 -4.13 5.58 -10.88
CA LEU A 47 -3.12 5.44 -9.81
C LEU A 47 -2.74 3.97 -9.61
N PHE A 48 -3.73 3.07 -9.60
CA PHE A 48 -3.49 1.65 -9.43
C PHE A 48 -2.81 1.02 -10.64
N LEU A 49 -3.19 1.41 -11.86
CA LEU A 49 -2.53 0.95 -13.08
C LEU A 49 -1.06 1.40 -13.11
N LEU A 50 -0.79 2.67 -12.77
CA LEU A 50 0.56 3.20 -12.68
C LEU A 50 1.37 2.44 -11.62
N ASN A 51 0.77 2.18 -10.46
CA ASN A 51 1.40 1.37 -9.42
C ASN A 51 1.70 -0.06 -9.92
N GLY A 52 0.77 -0.68 -10.64
CA GLY A 52 0.97 -2.00 -11.25
C GLY A 52 2.16 -2.03 -12.22
N ILE A 53 2.33 -0.99 -13.04
CA ILE A 53 3.49 -0.84 -13.94
C ILE A 53 4.78 -0.73 -13.12
N VAL A 54 4.80 0.11 -12.08
CA VAL A 54 5.98 0.29 -11.21
C VAL A 54 6.33 -1.03 -10.49
N CYS A 55 5.33 -1.77 -9.99
CA CYS A 55 5.53 -3.09 -9.38
C CYS A 55 6.13 -4.09 -10.38
N TYR A 56 5.65 -4.10 -11.62
CA TYR A 56 6.18 -4.97 -12.66
C TYR A 56 7.65 -4.65 -12.99
N LEU A 57 7.96 -3.36 -13.18
CA LEU A 57 9.34 -2.91 -13.44
C LEU A 57 10.26 -3.23 -12.26
N ALA A 58 9.83 -2.96 -11.04
CA ALA A 58 10.58 -3.29 -9.84
C ALA A 58 10.84 -4.80 -9.75
N TYR A 59 9.82 -5.63 -10.01
CA TYR A 59 9.95 -7.09 -10.04
C TYR A 59 11.01 -7.53 -11.05
N VAL A 60 10.97 -7.02 -12.28
CA VAL A 60 11.93 -7.39 -13.34
C VAL A 60 13.35 -6.96 -12.95
N ILE A 61 13.52 -5.70 -12.55
CA ILE A 61 14.84 -5.14 -12.21
C ILE A 61 15.44 -5.86 -10.99
N LEU A 62 14.68 -6.00 -9.91
CA LEU A 62 15.16 -6.62 -8.68
C LEU A 62 15.45 -8.11 -8.87
N SER A 63 14.57 -8.83 -9.57
CA SER A 63 14.79 -10.27 -9.85
C SER A 63 16.04 -10.51 -10.67
N PHE A 64 16.26 -9.69 -11.71
CA PHE A 64 17.45 -9.78 -12.53
C PHE A 64 18.71 -9.42 -11.72
N SER A 65 18.67 -8.35 -10.95
CA SER A 65 19.79 -7.92 -10.11
C SER A 65 20.16 -8.96 -9.05
N ILE A 66 19.17 -9.51 -8.35
CA ILE A 66 19.39 -10.55 -7.34
C ILE A 66 20.02 -11.80 -7.99
N LEU A 67 19.47 -12.26 -9.13
CA LEU A 67 20.00 -13.42 -9.82
C LEU A 67 21.44 -13.18 -10.30
N TYR A 68 21.73 -12.02 -10.87
CA TYR A 68 23.06 -11.65 -11.33
C TYR A 68 24.06 -11.61 -10.18
N TYR A 69 23.79 -10.92 -9.10
CA TYR A 69 24.69 -10.82 -7.96
C TYR A 69 24.83 -12.14 -7.20
N TYR A 70 23.76 -12.93 -7.11
CA TYR A 70 23.83 -14.26 -6.53
C TYR A 70 24.77 -15.20 -7.30
N THR A 71 24.67 -15.22 -8.63
CA THR A 71 25.56 -16.06 -9.46
C THR A 71 27.02 -15.60 -9.42
N ARG A 72 27.26 -14.27 -9.34
CA ARG A 72 28.61 -13.71 -9.25
C ARG A 72 29.23 -13.86 -7.87
N SER A 73 28.45 -13.82 -6.82
CA SER A 73 28.95 -13.96 -5.45
C SER A 73 29.61 -15.32 -5.18
N ALA A 74 29.26 -16.35 -5.93
CA ALA A 74 29.93 -17.66 -5.87
C ALA A 74 31.39 -17.63 -6.35
N SER A 75 31.73 -16.68 -7.24
CA SER A 75 33.09 -16.53 -7.78
C SER A 75 33.88 -15.47 -7.04
N GLU A 76 33.26 -14.40 -6.66
CA GLU A 76 33.89 -13.22 -6.01
C GLU A 76 33.04 -12.73 -4.84
N GLY A 77 33.58 -12.83 -3.63
CA GLY A 77 32.86 -12.49 -2.39
C GLY A 77 32.37 -11.05 -2.27
N ILE A 78 32.98 -10.10 -3.02
CA ILE A 78 32.57 -8.69 -3.01
C ILE A 78 31.13 -8.47 -3.48
N PHE A 79 30.58 -9.38 -4.32
CA PHE A 79 29.21 -9.30 -4.83
C PHE A 79 28.13 -9.61 -3.77
N TYR A 80 28.49 -10.11 -2.58
CA TYR A 80 27.54 -10.24 -1.48
C TYR A 80 27.03 -8.88 -0.98
N ILE A 81 27.82 -7.80 -1.12
CA ILE A 81 27.41 -6.45 -0.68
C ILE A 81 26.22 -5.95 -1.53
N PRO A 82 26.33 -5.84 -2.89
CA PRO A 82 25.19 -5.43 -3.71
C PRO A 82 24.02 -6.42 -3.65
N LEU A 83 24.27 -7.72 -3.48
CA LEU A 83 23.21 -8.71 -3.27
C LEU A 83 22.40 -8.38 -2.02
N GLY A 84 23.08 -8.15 -0.88
CA GLY A 84 22.41 -7.75 0.37
C GLY A 84 21.60 -6.48 0.21
N LEU A 85 22.14 -5.46 -0.47
CA LEU A 85 21.42 -4.22 -0.75
C LEU A 85 20.15 -4.45 -1.58
N CYS A 86 20.22 -5.27 -2.64
CA CYS A 86 19.05 -5.62 -3.47
C CYS A 86 17.98 -6.35 -2.65
N LEU A 87 18.38 -7.26 -1.74
CA LEU A 87 17.43 -7.96 -0.87
C LEU A 87 16.73 -7.00 0.09
N VAL A 88 17.47 -6.09 0.74
CA VAL A 88 16.90 -5.09 1.64
C VAL A 88 15.92 -4.17 0.89
N LEU A 89 16.31 -3.68 -0.29
CA LEU A 89 15.44 -2.84 -1.13
C LEU A 89 14.17 -3.60 -1.55
N SER A 90 14.28 -4.89 -1.87
CA SER A 90 13.12 -5.73 -2.23
C SER A 90 12.14 -5.86 -1.06
N VAL A 91 12.64 -6.09 0.15
CA VAL A 91 11.81 -6.19 1.36
C VAL A 91 11.11 -4.87 1.66
N LEU A 92 11.83 -3.75 1.62
CA LEU A 92 11.26 -2.42 1.84
C LEU A 92 10.21 -2.08 0.78
N PHE A 93 10.45 -2.44 -0.48
CA PHE A 93 9.49 -2.24 -1.55
C PHE A 93 8.21 -3.04 -1.31
N VAL A 94 8.31 -4.32 -0.91
CA VAL A 94 7.15 -5.16 -0.56
C VAL A 94 6.38 -4.54 0.61
N PHE A 95 7.07 -4.08 1.64
CA PHE A 95 6.43 -3.43 2.79
C PHE A 95 5.70 -2.14 2.39
N ALA A 96 6.28 -1.33 1.49
CA ALA A 96 5.61 -0.13 0.98
C ALA A 96 4.32 -0.46 0.23
N GLN A 97 4.24 -1.61 -0.46
CA GLN A 97 3.03 -2.06 -1.16
C GLN A 97 1.86 -2.39 -0.21
N TYR A 98 2.08 -2.60 1.09
CA TYR A 98 0.98 -2.75 2.05
C TYR A 98 0.27 -1.42 2.33
N TYR A 99 0.99 -0.30 2.27
CA TYR A 99 0.46 1.03 2.58
C TYR A 99 -0.12 1.76 1.36
N LEU A 100 0.49 1.59 0.17
CA LEU A 100 0.13 2.33 -1.04
C LEU A 100 -1.34 2.18 -1.45
N PRO A 101 -1.94 0.97 -1.53
CA PRO A 101 -3.33 0.83 -1.90
C PRO A 101 -4.27 1.57 -0.94
N VAL A 102 -4.00 1.49 0.36
CA VAL A 102 -4.78 2.17 1.40
C VAL A 102 -4.69 3.68 1.26
N MET A 103 -3.49 4.21 0.99
CA MET A 103 -3.28 5.64 0.78
C MET A 103 -3.98 6.15 -0.47
N PHE A 104 -3.94 5.42 -1.58
CA PHE A 104 -4.59 5.81 -2.83
C PHE A 104 -6.11 5.89 -2.72
N VAL A 105 -6.75 5.04 -1.90
CA VAL A 105 -8.20 5.06 -1.72
C VAL A 105 -8.66 5.98 -0.59
N THR A 106 -7.75 6.39 0.31
CA THR A 106 -8.09 7.17 1.50
C THR A 106 -7.82 8.66 1.32
N PHE A 107 -6.72 8.99 0.61
CA PHE A 107 -6.24 10.36 0.48
C PHE A 107 -6.13 10.78 -0.98
N ASP A 108 -6.32 12.08 -1.25
CA ASP A 108 -6.05 12.66 -2.56
C ASP A 108 -4.60 13.13 -2.64
N LEU A 109 -3.67 12.15 -2.69
CA LEU A 109 -2.25 12.40 -2.74
C LEU A 109 -1.72 12.26 -4.17
N LYS A 110 -0.74 13.09 -4.54
CA LYS A 110 0.06 12.87 -5.75
C LYS A 110 0.81 11.52 -5.61
N PHE A 111 0.98 10.81 -6.71
CA PHE A 111 1.62 9.50 -6.75
C PHE A 111 2.96 9.46 -6.00
N ARG A 112 3.83 10.46 -6.22
CA ARG A 112 5.13 10.59 -5.57
C ARG A 112 5.03 10.74 -4.04
N GLN A 113 4.06 11.53 -3.58
CA GLN A 113 3.81 11.74 -2.14
C GLN A 113 3.35 10.44 -1.46
N ALA A 114 2.43 9.70 -2.11
CA ALA A 114 2.00 8.41 -1.60
C ALA A 114 3.16 7.41 -1.47
N TYR A 115 4.06 7.36 -2.46
CA TYR A 115 5.25 6.50 -2.40
C TYR A 115 6.22 6.94 -1.28
N LYS A 116 6.52 8.24 -1.16
CA LYS A 116 7.35 8.76 -0.07
C LYS A 116 6.80 8.36 1.29
N ASN A 117 5.51 8.59 1.52
CA ASN A 117 4.84 8.24 2.76
C ASN A 117 4.82 6.73 3.01
N ALA A 118 4.54 5.92 1.98
CA ALA A 118 4.54 4.46 2.10
C ALA A 118 5.90 3.90 2.50
N PHE A 119 6.99 4.45 1.98
CA PHE A 119 8.34 4.05 2.41
C PHE A 119 8.63 4.43 3.86
N ILE A 120 8.20 5.60 4.32
CA ILE A 120 8.36 6.01 5.72
C ILE A 120 7.56 5.08 6.64
N PHE A 121 6.31 4.79 6.29
CA PHE A 121 5.47 3.86 7.05
C PHE A 121 5.98 2.41 6.99
N SER A 122 6.62 2.01 5.90
CA SER A 122 7.23 0.69 5.82
C SER A 122 8.33 0.49 6.86
N LEU A 123 9.09 1.53 7.15
CA LEU A 123 10.10 1.53 8.22
C LEU A 123 9.49 1.66 9.61
N ALA A 124 8.52 2.57 9.79
CA ALA A 124 7.84 2.77 11.08
C ALA A 124 7.04 1.53 11.53
N GLY A 125 6.48 0.77 10.58
CA GLY A 125 5.70 -0.45 10.83
C GLY A 125 6.48 -1.74 10.66
N LEU A 126 7.80 -1.74 10.70
CA LEU A 126 8.67 -2.85 10.31
C LEU A 126 8.26 -4.20 10.94
N PHE A 127 8.01 -4.25 12.24
CA PHE A 127 7.57 -5.47 12.93
C PHE A 127 6.20 -5.98 12.45
N ARG A 128 5.25 -5.08 12.23
CA ARG A 128 3.92 -5.42 11.74
C ARG A 128 3.99 -5.94 10.30
N ASN A 129 4.79 -5.29 9.47
CA ASN A 129 5.02 -5.68 8.07
C ASN A 129 5.71 -7.05 7.99
N LEU A 130 6.67 -7.32 8.87
CA LEU A 130 7.33 -8.61 8.95
C LEU A 130 6.33 -9.72 9.33
N LEU A 131 5.48 -9.48 10.35
CA LEU A 131 4.43 -10.42 10.76
C LEU A 131 3.46 -10.72 9.61
N LEU A 132 2.99 -9.69 8.90
CA LEU A 132 2.12 -9.86 7.72
C LEU A 132 2.82 -10.67 6.63
N THR A 133 4.09 -10.37 6.35
CA THR A 133 4.84 -11.08 5.31
C THR A 133 5.05 -12.54 5.67
N VAL A 134 5.35 -12.87 6.93
CA VAL A 134 5.48 -14.25 7.41
C VAL A 134 4.13 -14.98 7.30
N LEU A 135 3.03 -14.32 7.70
CA LEU A 135 1.68 -14.88 7.60
C LEU A 135 1.31 -15.19 6.14
N PHE A 136 1.53 -14.22 5.23
CA PHE A 136 1.22 -14.40 3.80
C PHE A 136 2.14 -15.40 3.13
N GLY A 137 3.42 -15.38 3.46
CA GLY A 137 4.41 -16.37 2.98
C GLY A 137 4.05 -17.78 3.44
N GLY A 138 3.65 -17.95 4.69
CA GLY A 138 3.17 -19.22 5.25
C GLY A 138 1.90 -19.73 4.55
N LEU A 139 0.92 -18.83 4.34
CA LEU A 139 -0.29 -19.14 3.61
C LEU A 139 0.00 -19.59 2.17
N LEU A 140 0.86 -18.86 1.47
CA LEU A 140 1.27 -19.16 0.10
C LEU A 140 2.05 -20.49 0.02
N PHE A 141 2.92 -20.77 0.99
CA PHE A 141 3.64 -22.03 1.12
C PHE A 141 2.67 -23.21 1.27
N VAL A 142 1.67 -23.09 2.14
CA VAL A 142 0.61 -24.10 2.31
C VAL A 142 -0.12 -24.34 0.98
N ILE A 143 -0.53 -23.28 0.28
CA ILE A 143 -1.20 -23.39 -1.01
C ILE A 143 -0.33 -24.14 -2.03
N ILE A 144 0.94 -23.77 -2.18
CA ILE A 144 1.87 -24.40 -3.14
C ILE A 144 2.08 -25.89 -2.83
N MET A 145 2.13 -26.26 -1.55
CA MET A 145 2.36 -27.65 -1.15
C MET A 145 1.13 -28.53 -1.38
N TYR A 146 -0.07 -28.01 -1.19
CA TYR A 146 -1.29 -28.80 -1.26
C TYR A 146 -1.92 -28.85 -2.66
N VAL A 147 -1.75 -27.82 -3.50
CA VAL A 147 -2.32 -27.74 -4.85
C VAL A 147 -1.96 -28.94 -5.75
N PRO A 148 -0.70 -29.44 -5.78
CA PRO A 148 -0.33 -30.55 -6.66
C PRO A 148 -0.95 -31.91 -6.27
N ILE A 149 -1.42 -32.05 -5.03
CA ILE A 149 -1.89 -33.32 -4.46
C ILE A 149 -3.36 -33.58 -4.77
N MET A 150 -4.09 -32.56 -5.23
CA MET A 150 -5.54 -32.56 -5.25
C MET A 150 -6.15 -32.47 -6.65
N GLY A 151 -7.04 -33.41 -6.99
CA GLY A 151 -7.68 -33.54 -8.31
C GLY A 151 -8.68 -32.42 -8.69
N LEU A 152 -9.31 -32.57 -9.87
CA LEU A 152 -10.12 -31.54 -10.56
C LEU A 152 -11.23 -30.89 -9.72
N THR A 153 -11.88 -31.64 -8.83
CA THR A 153 -12.92 -31.12 -7.92
C THR A 153 -12.39 -30.05 -6.97
N LEU A 154 -11.12 -30.10 -6.66
CA LEU A 154 -10.46 -29.13 -5.81
C LEU A 154 -10.03 -27.89 -6.57
N LEU A 155 -9.88 -27.92 -7.89
CA LEU A 155 -9.62 -26.72 -8.68
C LEU A 155 -10.74 -25.69 -8.54
N ILE A 156 -11.99 -26.12 -8.50
CA ILE A 156 -13.15 -25.23 -8.30
C ILE A 156 -13.17 -24.69 -6.87
N ALA A 157 -12.94 -25.55 -5.88
CA ALA A 157 -12.85 -25.14 -4.48
C ALA A 157 -11.64 -24.21 -4.26
N LEU A 158 -10.52 -24.47 -4.92
CA LEU A 158 -9.33 -23.62 -4.90
C LEU A 158 -9.60 -22.24 -5.50
N PHE A 159 -10.36 -22.17 -6.60
CA PHE A 159 -10.73 -20.92 -7.23
C PHE A 159 -11.57 -20.04 -6.29
N LEU A 160 -12.61 -20.62 -5.67
CA LEU A 160 -13.42 -19.93 -4.65
C LEU A 160 -12.59 -19.54 -3.42
N TYR A 161 -11.72 -20.44 -2.97
CA TYR A 161 -10.80 -20.19 -1.85
C TYR A 161 -9.82 -19.08 -2.16
N LEU A 162 -9.32 -19.00 -3.39
CA LEU A 162 -8.41 -17.95 -3.84
C LEU A 162 -9.05 -16.57 -3.71
N PHE A 163 -10.31 -16.38 -4.12
CA PHE A 163 -11.04 -15.12 -3.94
C PHE A 163 -11.19 -14.76 -2.46
N LEU A 164 -11.54 -15.74 -1.61
CA LEU A 164 -11.68 -15.54 -0.18
C LEU A 164 -10.34 -15.17 0.47
N VAL A 165 -9.26 -15.80 0.04
CA VAL A 165 -7.90 -15.50 0.51
C VAL A 165 -7.45 -14.10 0.11
N PHE A 166 -7.71 -13.66 -1.13
CA PHE A 166 -7.40 -12.29 -1.54
C PHE A 166 -8.18 -11.25 -0.73
N ALA A 167 -9.47 -11.50 -0.50
CA ALA A 167 -10.28 -10.61 0.34
C ALA A 167 -9.76 -10.58 1.79
N LEU A 168 -9.40 -11.73 2.35
CA LEU A 168 -8.84 -11.84 3.69
C LEU A 168 -7.48 -11.14 3.80
N ILE A 169 -6.60 -11.33 2.83
CA ILE A 169 -5.29 -10.64 2.78
C ILE A 169 -5.50 -9.12 2.75
N SER A 170 -6.38 -8.64 1.86
CA SER A 170 -6.68 -7.21 1.77
C SER A 170 -7.27 -6.67 3.08
N PHE A 171 -8.17 -7.42 3.71
CA PHE A 171 -8.74 -7.06 5.01
C PHE A 171 -7.67 -7.00 6.11
N LEU A 172 -6.80 -8.01 6.22
CA LEU A 172 -5.73 -8.06 7.21
C LEU A 172 -4.70 -6.92 7.02
N ILE A 173 -4.39 -6.60 5.76
CA ILE A 173 -3.54 -5.44 5.45
C ILE A 173 -4.20 -4.16 5.97
N ASN A 174 -5.46 -3.91 5.61
CA ASN A 174 -6.17 -2.71 6.05
C ASN A 174 -6.30 -2.66 7.57
N PHE A 175 -6.66 -3.77 8.21
CA PHE A 175 -6.79 -3.85 9.67
C PHE A 175 -5.47 -3.54 10.39
N THR A 176 -4.33 -3.95 9.82
CA THR A 176 -3.01 -3.75 10.44
C THR A 176 -2.41 -2.38 10.12
N VAL A 177 -2.60 -1.91 8.88
CA VAL A 177 -1.96 -0.69 8.34
C VAL A 177 -2.76 0.55 8.71
N TYR A 178 -4.10 0.48 8.69
CA TYR A 178 -4.96 1.63 8.91
C TYR A 178 -4.76 2.29 10.28
N PRO A 179 -4.64 1.58 11.41
CA PRO A 179 -4.38 2.21 12.71
C PRO A 179 -3.07 3.00 12.76
N LEU A 180 -2.07 2.60 11.97
CA LEU A 180 -0.82 3.33 11.86
C LEU A 180 -1.02 4.64 11.09
N ILE A 181 -1.72 4.57 9.97
CA ILE A 181 -2.08 5.74 9.16
C ILE A 181 -2.96 6.70 9.98
N ASP A 182 -3.95 6.18 10.69
CA ASP A 182 -4.84 6.99 11.54
C ASP A 182 -4.04 7.74 12.61
N ARG A 183 -3.19 7.04 13.34
CA ARG A 183 -2.40 7.61 14.43
C ARG A 183 -1.41 8.69 13.96
N PHE A 184 -0.74 8.49 12.82
CA PHE A 184 0.32 9.37 12.35
C PHE A 184 -0.15 10.43 11.35
N LEU A 185 -1.28 10.19 10.66
CA LEU A 185 -1.79 11.10 9.64
C LEU A 185 -3.09 11.79 10.05
N ILE A 186 -4.09 11.02 10.46
CA ILE A 186 -5.44 11.54 10.64
C ILE A 186 -5.58 12.28 11.97
N GLN A 187 -5.15 11.66 13.07
CA GLN A 187 -5.30 12.24 14.42
C GLN A 187 -4.56 13.57 14.62
N PRO A 188 -3.29 13.74 14.18
CA PRO A 188 -2.61 15.03 14.29
C PRO A 188 -3.30 16.13 13.49
N TYR A 189 -3.87 15.78 12.34
CA TYR A 189 -4.59 16.71 11.50
C TYR A 189 -5.94 17.13 12.13
N GLN A 190 -6.70 16.18 12.68
CA GLN A 190 -7.96 16.47 13.38
C GLN A 190 -7.74 17.34 14.61
N LYS A 191 -6.70 17.09 15.40
CA LYS A 191 -6.35 17.93 16.54
C LYS A 191 -6.08 19.37 16.15
N LYS A 192 -5.35 19.59 15.05
CA LYS A 192 -5.12 20.95 14.54
C LYS A 192 -6.42 21.65 14.17
N LEU A 193 -7.32 20.98 13.46
CA LEU A 193 -8.60 21.55 13.08
C LEU A 193 -9.47 21.89 14.32
N GLU A 194 -9.40 21.08 15.38
CA GLU A 194 -10.09 21.34 16.64
C GLU A 194 -9.49 22.53 17.39
N GLU A 195 -8.17 22.62 17.42
CA GLU A 195 -7.42 23.73 18.04
C GLU A 195 -7.64 25.05 17.29
N GLU A 196 -7.66 25.06 15.96
CA GLU A 196 -8.02 26.21 15.13
C GLU A 196 -9.47 26.67 15.38
N LYS A 197 -10.41 25.72 15.54
CA LYS A 197 -11.81 26.04 15.85
C LYS A 197 -12.02 26.55 17.27
N SER A 198 -11.18 26.16 18.20
CA SER A 198 -11.27 26.58 19.62
C SER A 198 -10.58 27.91 19.92
N GLY A 199 -9.94 28.56 18.93
CA GLY A 199 -9.24 29.83 19.11
C GLY A 199 -7.96 29.74 19.95
N GLY A 200 -7.38 28.54 20.08
CA GLY A 200 -6.11 28.31 20.77
C GLY A 200 -4.90 28.73 19.94
N GLU A 201 -3.81 29.16 20.63
CA GLU A 201 -2.53 29.45 19.99
C GLU A 201 -2.06 28.26 19.13
N LYS A 202 -1.47 28.59 17.96
CA LYS A 202 -0.96 27.57 17.02
C LYS A 202 0.06 26.68 17.75
N PRO A 203 -0.16 25.35 17.83
CA PRO A 203 0.82 24.48 18.42
C PRO A 203 2.07 24.43 17.52
N GLU A 204 3.25 24.62 18.13
CA GLU A 204 4.52 24.35 17.46
C GLU A 204 4.57 22.88 17.03
N ILE A 205 4.40 22.64 15.74
CA ILE A 205 4.59 21.30 15.17
C ILE A 205 6.08 21.06 15.17
N LYS A 206 6.50 19.95 15.78
CA LYS A 206 7.85 19.46 15.55
C LYS A 206 8.04 19.33 14.05
N GLU A 207 8.95 20.11 13.49
CA GLU A 207 9.26 20.24 12.05
C GLU A 207 9.50 18.88 11.35
N GLU A 208 9.79 17.85 12.13
CA GLU A 208 10.04 16.48 11.69
C GLU A 208 8.89 15.83 10.91
N PHE A 209 7.64 16.29 11.12
CA PHE A 209 6.44 15.76 10.48
C PHE A 209 5.80 16.68 9.43
N SER A 210 6.14 17.97 9.39
CA SER A 210 5.56 18.91 8.42
C SER A 210 5.90 18.54 6.97
N GLY A 211 7.08 17.99 6.72
CA GLY A 211 7.52 17.53 5.40
C GLY A 211 6.82 16.28 4.85
N LEU A 212 6.02 15.57 5.67
CA LEU A 212 5.27 14.39 5.23
C LEU A 212 4.00 14.76 4.44
N PHE A 213 3.42 15.92 4.71
CA PHE A 213 2.11 16.35 4.22
C PHE A 213 2.15 17.59 3.35
N ALA A 214 3.25 18.37 3.37
CA ALA A 214 3.35 19.54 2.54
C ALA A 214 3.32 19.14 1.06
N PRO A 215 2.36 19.65 0.25
CA PRO A 215 2.50 19.61 -1.19
C PRO A 215 3.80 20.33 -1.56
N ASP A 216 4.54 19.83 -2.58
CA ASP A 216 5.83 20.37 -3.06
C ASP A 216 5.71 21.83 -3.60
N SER A 217 4.59 22.50 -3.37
CA SER A 217 4.29 23.88 -3.75
C SER A 217 3.43 24.56 -2.69
N ILE A 218 4.02 24.88 -1.55
CA ILE A 218 3.56 26.06 -0.81
C ILE A 218 4.54 27.16 -1.17
N GLU A 219 4.34 27.77 -2.33
CA GLU A 219 4.63 29.19 -2.49
C GLU A 219 3.64 29.87 -1.53
N GLU A 220 4.17 30.72 -0.67
CA GLU A 220 3.44 31.57 0.25
C GLU A 220 2.45 32.43 -0.54
N GLU A 221 1.23 31.93 -0.75
CA GLU A 221 0.08 32.75 -1.11
C GLU A 221 -0.86 32.79 0.08
N GLU A 222 -1.15 34.04 0.46
CA GLU A 222 -1.93 34.51 1.59
C GLU A 222 -3.23 33.73 1.82
N GLU A 223 -3.49 33.45 3.12
CA GLU A 223 -4.75 33.27 3.81
C GLU A 223 -6.02 33.03 2.93
N ASP A 224 -6.22 31.79 2.52
CA ASP A 224 -7.57 31.30 2.25
C ASP A 224 -7.79 30.00 3.06
N GLU A 225 -8.91 29.95 3.78
CA GLU A 225 -9.27 28.90 4.76
C GLU A 225 -9.26 27.52 4.10
N ASP A 226 -8.13 26.81 4.20
CA ASP A 226 -7.92 25.49 3.67
C ASP A 226 -8.74 24.44 4.40
N LYS A 227 -9.95 24.21 3.92
CA LYS A 227 -10.87 23.19 4.45
C LYS A 227 -10.72 21.90 3.67
N PHE A 228 -10.17 20.88 4.30
CA PHE A 228 -10.29 19.51 3.79
C PHE A 228 -11.72 18.98 4.01
N VAL A 229 -12.31 18.48 2.94
CA VAL A 229 -13.68 17.91 2.96
C VAL A 229 -13.61 16.46 2.47
N TYR A 230 -14.41 15.60 3.10
CA TYR A 230 -14.59 14.24 2.58
C TYR A 230 -15.48 14.28 1.33
N VAL A 231 -14.90 14.05 0.16
CA VAL A 231 -15.63 13.90 -1.10
C VAL A 231 -15.42 12.49 -1.63
N ASN A 232 -16.49 11.75 -1.84
CA ASN A 232 -16.46 10.35 -2.32
C ASN A 232 -15.55 9.41 -1.50
N GLY A 233 -15.50 9.61 -0.18
CA GLY A 233 -14.69 8.79 0.71
C GLY A 233 -13.18 9.09 0.72
N LYS A 234 -12.75 10.16 0.06
CA LYS A 234 -11.37 10.70 0.10
C LYS A 234 -11.33 12.04 0.82
N LEU A 235 -10.25 12.29 1.54
CA LEU A 235 -9.93 13.61 2.09
C LEU A 235 -9.37 14.47 0.95
N VAL A 236 -10.13 15.47 0.50
CA VAL A 236 -9.77 16.37 -0.60
C VAL A 236 -9.60 17.77 -0.03
N HIS A 237 -8.57 18.48 -0.49
CA HIS A 237 -8.37 19.90 -0.23
C HIS A 237 -9.41 20.69 -1.05
N LYS A 238 -10.10 21.64 -0.41
CA LYS A 238 -11.12 22.46 -1.06
C LYS A 238 -10.50 23.73 -1.60
#